data_a782e1dfc6cbb34228534076dce207ea
#
_entry.id   a782e1dfc6cbb34228534076dce207ea
#
_cell.length_a   1.000
_cell.length_b   1.000
_cell.length_c   1.000
_cell.angle_alpha   90.00
_cell.angle_beta   90.00
_cell.angle_gamma   90.00
#
_symmetry.space_group_name_H-M   'P 1'
#
loop_
_entity.id
_entity.type
_entity.pdbx_description
1 polymer ?
#
loop_
_entity_poly.entity_id
_entity_poly.type
_entity_poly.pdbx_seq_one_letter_code
_entity_poly.pdbx_strand_id
1 'polypeptide(L)'
;MSLPRLKLTSIRAIVPFKLVVSFSDGSSGTFDASPMIGERGEGMEPLRDRRFFGSVELTNGVPTWPNHFDISPLWLREEMEKQGELQLPLPVRRRR
;
A
#
# COMPACT_ATOMS: atom_id res chain seq x y z
N MET A 1 4.49 -26.83 -5.51
CA MET A 1 4.39 -25.90 -4.40
C MET A 1 4.14 -24.49 -4.91
N SER A 2 3.14 -23.83 -4.39
CA SER A 2 2.85 -22.49 -4.88
C SER A 2 3.52 -21.45 -3.99
N LEU A 3 3.86 -20.34 -4.63
CA LEU A 3 4.43 -19.23 -3.90
C LEU A 3 3.33 -18.51 -3.15
N PRO A 4 3.64 -17.97 -1.98
CA PRO A 4 2.63 -17.18 -1.28
C PRO A 4 2.30 -15.95 -2.08
N ARG A 5 1.06 -15.52 -1.99
CA ARG A 5 0.67 -14.29 -2.61
C ARG A 5 1.24 -13.12 -1.83
N LEU A 6 1.58 -12.08 -2.56
CA LEU A 6 2.01 -10.86 -1.92
C LEU A 6 0.84 -10.24 -1.18
N LYS A 7 1.05 -9.92 0.08
CA LYS A 7 0.05 -9.29 0.93
C LYS A 7 0.72 -8.20 1.73
N LEU A 8 -0.09 -7.29 2.25
CA LEU A 8 0.41 -6.35 3.22
C LEU A 8 0.27 -6.94 4.61
N THR A 9 1.25 -6.69 5.45
CA THR A 9 1.21 -7.11 6.84
C THR A 9 0.81 -5.95 7.75
N SER A 10 0.97 -4.72 7.28
CA SER A 10 0.52 -3.56 8.04
C SER A 10 0.27 -2.40 7.11
N ILE A 11 -0.60 -1.50 7.54
CA ILE A 11 -0.89 -0.29 6.80
C ILE A 11 -1.28 0.79 7.78
N ARG A 12 -0.84 2.01 7.48
CA ARG A 12 -1.21 3.17 8.28
C ARG A 12 -1.29 4.37 7.34
N ALA A 13 -2.42 5.07 7.40
CA ALA A 13 -2.58 6.27 6.61
C ALA A 13 -2.01 7.46 7.35
N ILE A 14 -1.32 8.33 6.63
CA ILE A 14 -0.84 9.58 7.18
C ILE A 14 -1.26 10.70 6.24
N VAL A 15 -1.41 11.89 6.81
CA VAL A 15 -1.86 13.03 6.02
C VAL A 15 -0.75 13.49 5.09
N PRO A 16 -1.12 14.02 3.94
CA PRO A 16 -2.49 14.16 3.50
C PRO A 16 -3.05 12.90 2.85
N PHE A 17 -2.29 12.20 2.03
CA PHE A 17 -2.78 11.03 1.31
C PHE A 17 -1.62 10.07 1.09
N LYS A 18 -1.04 9.60 2.18
CA LYS A 18 0.06 8.64 2.10
C LYS A 18 -0.25 7.42 2.93
N LEU A 19 0.28 6.30 2.50
CA LEU A 19 0.13 5.03 3.21
C LEU A 19 1.49 4.49 3.56
N VAL A 20 1.70 4.22 4.84
CA VAL A 20 2.91 3.56 5.30
C VAL A 20 2.58 2.08 5.36
N VAL A 21 3.28 1.28 4.59
CA VAL A 21 2.91 -0.13 4.41
C VAL A 21 4.10 -1.04 4.58
N SER A 22 3.80 -2.27 4.96
CA SER A 22 4.77 -3.35 4.97
C SER A 22 4.16 -4.52 4.22
N PHE A 23 5.00 -5.23 3.49
CA PHE A 23 4.56 -6.35 2.68
C PHE A 23 5.02 -7.66 3.27
N SER A 24 4.36 -8.73 2.87
CA SER A 24 4.65 -10.06 3.40
C SER A 24 6.04 -10.56 3.01
N ASP A 25 6.64 -9.99 1.98
CA ASP A 25 8.00 -10.38 1.59
C ASP A 25 9.07 -9.57 2.34
N GLY A 26 8.67 -8.73 3.28
CA GLY A 26 9.60 -7.94 4.06
C GLY A 26 9.88 -6.56 3.50
N SER A 27 9.41 -6.26 2.32
CA SER A 27 9.59 -4.90 1.79
C SER A 27 8.61 -3.95 2.46
N SER A 28 8.91 -2.66 2.40
CA SER A 28 8.09 -1.66 3.08
C SER A 28 8.34 -0.30 2.44
N GLY A 29 7.58 0.68 2.89
CA GLY A 29 7.79 2.04 2.45
C GLY A 29 6.54 2.87 2.60
N THR A 30 6.59 4.05 2.01
CA THR A 30 5.49 5.00 2.06
C THR A 30 5.00 5.24 0.64
N PHE A 31 3.71 4.99 0.43
CA PHE A 31 3.10 5.20 -0.87
C PHE A 31 2.39 6.54 -0.89
N ASP A 32 2.72 7.37 -1.87
CA ASP A 32 2.01 8.62 -2.06
C ASP A 32 0.83 8.34 -2.97
N ALA A 33 -0.38 8.41 -2.41
CA ALA A 33 -1.58 8.08 -3.15
C ALA A 33 -2.15 9.28 -3.91
N SER A 34 -1.53 10.45 -3.80
CA SER A 34 -2.07 11.65 -4.46
C SER A 34 -2.27 11.47 -5.95
N PRO A 35 -1.33 10.90 -6.70
CA PRO A 35 -1.57 10.74 -8.13
C PRO A 35 -2.76 9.82 -8.42
N MET A 36 -2.90 8.76 -7.63
CA MET A 36 -4.00 7.83 -7.82
C MET A 36 -5.33 8.51 -7.55
N ILE A 37 -5.40 9.28 -6.46
CA ILE A 37 -6.63 9.93 -6.05
C ILE A 37 -7.02 11.03 -7.04
N GLY A 38 -6.04 11.63 -7.67
CA GLY A 38 -6.30 12.68 -8.64
C GLY A 38 -6.87 12.18 -9.95
N GLU A 39 -6.77 10.88 -10.22
CA GLU A 39 -7.32 10.32 -11.44
C GLU A 39 -8.81 10.15 -11.31
N ARG A 40 -9.48 10.17 -12.44
CA ARG A 40 -10.91 9.91 -12.43
C ARG A 40 -11.14 8.44 -12.36
N GLY A 41 -12.11 8.02 -11.56
CA GLY A 41 -12.41 6.63 -11.45
C GLY A 41 -13.44 6.42 -10.38
N GLU A 42 -14.23 5.36 -10.55
CA GLU A 42 -15.21 5.01 -9.54
C GLU A 42 -14.49 4.64 -8.27
N GLY A 43 -15.04 5.12 -7.17
CA GLY A 43 -14.50 4.82 -5.87
C GLY A 43 -13.40 5.77 -5.42
N MET A 44 -12.95 6.66 -6.30
CA MET A 44 -11.87 7.57 -5.93
C MET A 44 -12.35 8.81 -5.22
N GLU A 45 -13.54 9.27 -5.52
CA GLU A 45 -14.01 10.52 -4.93
C GLU A 45 -14.04 10.49 -3.41
N PRO A 46 -14.58 9.44 -2.78
CA PRO A 46 -14.55 9.41 -1.33
C PRO A 46 -13.15 9.45 -0.75
N LEU A 47 -12.18 8.91 -1.46
CA LEU A 47 -10.81 8.89 -0.97
C LEU A 47 -10.18 10.26 -0.91
N ARG A 48 -10.77 11.24 -1.56
CA ARG A 48 -10.28 12.62 -1.47
C ARG A 48 -10.57 13.26 -0.13
N ASP A 49 -11.46 12.65 0.65
CA ASP A 49 -11.72 13.08 2.00
C ASP A 49 -10.69 12.42 2.91
N ARG A 50 -9.95 13.23 3.65
CA ARG A 50 -8.87 12.71 4.48
C ARG A 50 -9.34 11.70 5.50
N ARG A 51 -10.51 11.93 6.09
CA ARG A 51 -11.04 10.99 7.06
C ARG A 51 -11.35 9.66 6.42
N PHE A 52 -11.99 9.72 5.26
CA PHE A 52 -12.33 8.49 4.55
C PHE A 52 -11.05 7.77 4.14
N PHE A 53 -10.08 8.51 3.62
CA PHE A 53 -8.81 7.90 3.24
C PHE A 53 -8.18 7.19 4.44
N GLY A 54 -8.26 7.80 5.60
CA GLY A 54 -7.67 7.24 6.81
C GLY A 54 -8.40 6.03 7.36
N SER A 55 -9.57 5.70 6.81
CA SER A 55 -10.32 4.54 7.30
C SER A 55 -9.94 3.24 6.60
N VAL A 56 -8.83 3.25 5.85
CA VAL A 56 -8.36 2.06 5.17
C VAL A 56 -8.04 0.95 6.18
N GLU A 57 -8.36 -0.28 5.80
CA GLU A 57 -8.07 -1.46 6.61
C GLU A 57 -7.53 -2.55 5.71
N LEU A 58 -6.85 -3.50 6.31
CA LEU A 58 -6.41 -4.67 5.57
C LEU A 58 -7.46 -5.75 5.65
N THR A 59 -7.90 -6.21 4.49
CA THR A 59 -8.80 -7.35 4.39
C THR A 59 -8.02 -8.45 3.70
N ASN A 60 -7.66 -9.47 4.45
CA ASN A 60 -6.82 -10.56 3.93
C ASN A 60 -5.54 -10.01 3.29
N GLY A 61 -4.97 -9.00 3.93
CA GLY A 61 -3.72 -8.42 3.45
C GLY A 61 -3.87 -7.45 2.28
N VAL A 62 -5.10 -7.04 1.96
CA VAL A 62 -5.38 -6.13 0.85
C VAL A 62 -5.94 -4.82 1.41
N PRO A 63 -5.33 -3.67 1.06
CA PRO A 63 -5.88 -2.40 1.53
C PRO A 63 -7.29 -2.19 0.98
N THR A 64 -8.23 -1.97 1.88
CA THR A 64 -9.64 -1.87 1.51
C THR A 64 -10.28 -0.70 2.27
N TRP A 65 -11.11 0.07 1.58
CA TRP A 65 -11.84 1.18 2.16
C TRP A 65 -13.30 0.80 2.35
N PRO A 66 -14.03 1.55 3.19
CA PRO A 66 -15.43 1.18 3.48
C PRO A 66 -16.36 1.12 2.27
N ASN A 67 -16.01 1.80 1.19
CA ASN A 67 -16.81 1.74 -0.03
C ASN A 67 -16.44 0.55 -0.92
N HIS A 68 -15.66 -0.40 -0.37
CA HIS A 68 -15.21 -1.61 -1.05
C HIS A 68 -14.16 -1.36 -2.12
N PHE A 69 -13.65 -0.13 -2.22
CA PHE A 69 -12.51 0.11 -3.08
C PHE A 69 -11.29 -0.54 -2.46
N ASP A 70 -10.51 -1.25 -3.26
CA ASP A 70 -9.29 -1.85 -2.75
C ASP A 70 -8.15 -1.66 -3.73
N ILE A 71 -6.95 -1.93 -3.25
CA ILE A 71 -5.74 -1.78 -4.06
C ILE A 71 -5.02 -3.12 -4.05
N SER A 72 -4.69 -3.61 -5.24
CA SER A 72 -3.90 -4.83 -5.35
C SER A 72 -2.52 -4.62 -4.70
N PRO A 73 -2.11 -5.51 -3.81
CA PRO A 73 -0.76 -5.39 -3.22
C PRO A 73 0.34 -5.37 -4.27
N LEU A 74 0.20 -6.15 -5.33
CA LEU A 74 1.23 -6.15 -6.36
C LEU A 74 1.28 -4.82 -7.09
N TRP A 75 0.11 -4.26 -7.43
CA TRP A 75 0.07 -2.96 -8.07
C TRP A 75 0.68 -1.90 -7.17
N LEU A 76 0.34 -1.95 -5.88
CA LEU A 76 0.86 -0.98 -4.94
C LEU A 76 2.37 -1.05 -4.86
N ARG A 77 2.90 -2.26 -4.80
CA ARG A 77 4.33 -2.44 -4.72
C ARG A 77 5.03 -1.89 -5.97
N GLU A 78 4.44 -2.16 -7.12
CA GLU A 78 5.01 -1.66 -8.38
C GLU A 78 5.00 -0.14 -8.43
N GLU A 79 3.92 0.47 -7.96
CA GLU A 79 3.85 1.92 -7.95
C GLU A 79 4.85 2.51 -6.98
N MET A 80 5.06 1.86 -5.85
CA MET A 80 6.05 2.33 -4.89
C MET A 80 7.46 2.25 -5.47
N GLU A 81 7.72 1.23 -6.27
CA GLU A 81 9.01 1.17 -6.96
C GLU A 81 9.18 2.35 -7.91
N LYS A 82 8.12 2.66 -8.64
CA LYS A 82 8.17 3.79 -9.56
C LYS A 82 8.38 5.10 -8.83
N GLN A 83 7.83 5.23 -7.65
CA GLN A 83 7.99 6.44 -6.85
C GLN A 83 9.33 6.50 -6.14
N GLY A 84 10.08 5.40 -6.19
CA GLY A 84 11.36 5.35 -5.47
C GLY A 84 11.20 5.21 -3.98
N GLU A 85 10.03 4.74 -3.53
CA GLU A 85 9.74 4.68 -2.11
C GLU A 85 9.70 3.27 -1.55
N LEU A 86 10.03 2.28 -2.36
CA LEU A 86 10.01 0.90 -1.88
C LEU A 86 11.36 0.54 -1.31
N GLN A 87 11.36 0.07 -0.07
CA GLN A 87 12.53 -0.42 0.59
C GLN A 87 12.45 -1.92 0.67
N LEU A 88 13.43 -2.58 0.09
CA LEU A 88 13.48 -4.03 0.15
C LEU A 88 14.01 -4.46 1.50
N PRO A 89 13.72 -5.68 1.91
CA PRO A 89 14.26 -6.14 3.17
C PRO A 89 15.77 -6.17 3.12
N LEU A 90 16.38 -5.83 4.23
CA LEU A 90 17.83 -5.88 4.29
C LEU A 90 18.29 -7.30 4.14
N PRO A 91 19.33 -7.53 3.34
CA PRO A 91 19.83 -8.89 3.22
C PRO A 91 20.38 -9.37 4.53
N VAL A 92 20.27 -10.66 4.74
CA VAL A 92 20.86 -11.24 5.92
C VAL A 92 22.37 -11.16 5.78
N ARG A 93 23.00 -10.49 6.74
CA ARG A 93 24.41 -10.35 6.67
C ARG A 93 25.09 -11.54 7.22
N ARG A 94 25.95 -12.09 6.45
CA ARG A 94 26.72 -13.15 6.95
C ARG A 94 27.85 -12.57 7.68
N ARG A 95 27.95 -12.94 8.91
CA ARG A 95 29.11 -12.46 9.62
C ARG A 95 30.27 -13.24 9.20
N ARG A 96 31.31 -12.65 9.15
CA ARG A 96 32.43 -13.33 8.71
C ARG A 96 33.34 -13.55 9.71
#